data_5cdd909656c36e18e5bf89f4d9c5e513
#
_entry.id   5cdd909656c36e18e5bf89f4d9c5e513
#
_cell.length_a   1.000
_cell.length_b   1.000
_cell.length_c   1.000
_cell.angle_alpha   90.00
_cell.angle_beta   90.00
_cell.angle_gamma   90.00
#
_symmetry.space_group_name_H-M   'P 1'
#
loop_
_entity.id
_entity.type
_entity.pdbx_description
1 polymer ?
#
loop_
_entity_poly.entity_id
_entity_poly.type
_entity_poly.pdbx_seq_one_letter_code
_entity_poly.pdbx_strand_id
1 'polypeptide(L)' 'MIIKEPIKDFYGKILGYIETDDVTGNKIAYDFYRKILGRYNKRENCTRDFYGKILSRGDTTQALVYNTQQKAN' A
#
# COMPACT_ATOMS: atom_id res chain seq x y z
N MET A 1 -10.61 -9.42 -10.62
CA MET A 1 -9.64 -10.32 -9.93
C MET A 1 -8.73 -9.50 -9.04
N ILE A 2 -8.47 -9.96 -7.84
CA ILE A 2 -7.57 -9.28 -6.91
C ILE A 2 -6.20 -9.94 -7.01
N ILE A 3 -5.19 -9.12 -7.27
CA ILE A 3 -3.80 -9.57 -7.35
C ILE A 3 -3.10 -9.12 -6.08
N LYS A 4 -2.54 -10.06 -5.33
CA LYS A 4 -1.86 -9.78 -4.08
C LYS A 4 -0.36 -9.97 -4.24
N GLU A 5 0.41 -8.93 -3.91
CA GLU A 5 1.86 -8.96 -4.04
C GLU A 5 2.53 -8.65 -2.70
N PRO A 6 3.48 -9.47 -2.27
CA PRO A 6 4.27 -9.13 -1.09
C PRO A 6 5.27 -8.03 -1.43
N ILE A 7 5.49 -7.13 -0.49
CA ILE A 7 6.51 -6.09 -0.58
C ILE A 7 7.65 -6.51 0.34
N LYS A 8 8.85 -6.63 -0.22
CA LYS A 8 10.01 -7.13 0.51
C LYS A 8 11.09 -6.07 0.61
N ASP A 9 11.90 -6.16 1.67
CA ASP A 9 13.04 -5.30 1.81
C ASP A 9 14.23 -5.86 1.01
N PHE A 10 15.38 -5.21 1.14
CA PHE A 10 16.60 -5.61 0.44
C PHE A 10 17.04 -7.03 0.79
N TYR A 11 16.72 -7.50 1.98
CA TYR A 11 17.11 -8.83 2.45
C TYR A 11 16.07 -9.91 2.16
N GLY A 12 14.99 -9.57 1.46
CA GLY A 12 13.94 -10.51 1.13
C GLY A 12 12.90 -10.69 2.24
N LYS A 13 12.96 -9.90 3.31
CA LYS A 13 11.98 -9.95 4.38
C LYS A 13 10.68 -9.28 3.93
N ILE A 14 9.56 -9.94 4.16
CA ILE A 14 8.25 -9.37 3.81
C ILE A 14 7.90 -8.26 4.78
N LEU A 15 7.69 -7.06 4.24
CA LEU A 15 7.31 -5.88 5.01
C LEU A 15 5.80 -5.69 5.05
N GLY A 16 5.12 -6.12 4.01
CA GLY A 16 3.69 -5.98 3.90
C GLY A 16 3.21 -6.48 2.55
N TYR A 17 1.98 -6.11 2.19
CA TYR A 17 1.35 -6.59 0.97
C TYR A 17 0.59 -5.47 0.28
N ILE A 18 0.47 -5.58 -1.04
CA ILE A 18 -0.38 -4.69 -1.83
C ILE A 18 -1.35 -5.55 -2.62
N GLU A 19 -2.64 -5.28 -2.46
CA GLU A 19 -3.69 -5.91 -3.25
C GLU A 19 -4.13 -4.95 -4.33
N THR A 20 -4.16 -5.42 -5.58
CA THR A 20 -4.59 -4.64 -6.73
C THR A 20 -5.83 -5.26 -7.32
N ASP A 21 -6.87 -4.44 -7.53
CA ASP A 21 -8.03 -4.84 -8.31
C ASP A 21 -7.73 -4.53 -9.77
N ASP A 22 -7.57 -5.57 -10.59
CA ASP A 22 -7.20 -5.39 -11.99
C ASP A 22 -8.33 -4.81 -12.83
N VAL A 23 -9.55 -4.81 -12.33
CA VAL A 23 -10.70 -4.22 -13.03
C VAL A 23 -10.71 -2.71 -12.85
N THR A 24 -10.55 -2.23 -11.61
CA THR A 24 -10.61 -0.80 -11.31
C THR A 24 -9.24 -0.15 -11.29
N GLY A 25 -8.19 -0.92 -11.06
CA GLY A 25 -6.84 -0.39 -10.87
C GLY A 25 -6.59 0.16 -9.48
N ASN A 26 -7.56 0.04 -8.59
CA ASN A 26 -7.41 0.49 -7.21
C ASN A 26 -6.52 -0.48 -6.43
N LYS A 27 -5.80 0.05 -5.44
CA LYS A 27 -4.88 -0.74 -4.63
C LYS A 27 -5.12 -0.50 -3.15
N ILE A 28 -4.82 -1.50 -2.34
CA ILE A 28 -4.87 -1.41 -0.88
C ILE A 28 -3.53 -1.87 -0.35
N ALA A 29 -2.91 -1.06 0.50
CA ALA A 29 -1.63 -1.40 1.13
C ALA A 29 -1.88 -1.95 2.53
N TYR A 30 -1.22 -3.07 2.84
CA TYR A 30 -1.30 -3.74 4.14
C TYR A 30 0.09 -3.84 4.75
N ASP A 31 0.15 -3.84 6.09
CA ASP A 31 1.39 -4.14 6.79
C ASP A 31 1.61 -5.66 6.84
N PHE A 32 2.67 -6.08 7.55
CA PHE A 32 2.99 -7.50 7.70
C PHE A 32 1.85 -8.28 8.37
N TYR A 33 1.11 -7.64 9.26
CA TYR A 33 -0.02 -8.25 9.98
C TYR A 33 -1.34 -8.10 9.26
N ARG A 34 -1.30 -7.61 8.01
CA ARG A 34 -2.46 -7.39 7.14
C ARG A 34 -3.40 -6.29 7.63
N LYS A 35 -2.87 -5.37 8.41
CA LYS A 35 -3.60 -4.17 8.78
C LYS A 35 -3.54 -3.17 7.63
N ILE A 36 -4.67 -2.55 7.30
CA ILE A 36 -4.72 -1.60 6.20
C ILE A 36 -3.92 -0.36 6.55
N LEU A 37 -2.95 -0.01 5.70
CA LEU A 37 -2.15 1.19 5.86
C LEU A 37 -2.69 2.36 5.06
N GLY A 38 -3.30 2.08 3.91
CA GLY A 38 -3.85 3.11 3.05
C GLY A 38 -4.34 2.51 1.75
N ARG A 39 -4.81 3.39 0.86
CA ARG A 39 -5.40 2.97 -0.41
C ARG A 39 -5.00 3.91 -1.52
N TYR A 40 -4.87 3.37 -2.72
CA TYR A 40 -4.70 4.14 -3.94
C TYR A 40 -5.98 4.05 -4.77
N ASN A 41 -6.51 5.19 -5.20
CA ASN A 41 -7.66 5.25 -6.09
C ASN A 41 -7.19 5.71 -7.46
N LYS A 42 -7.28 4.83 -8.44
CA LYS A 42 -6.81 5.13 -9.79
C LYS A 42 -7.63 6.24 -10.45
N ARG A 43 -8.93 6.28 -10.19
CA ARG A 43 -9.82 7.28 -10.77
C ARG A 43 -9.43 8.68 -10.33
N GLU A 44 -9.11 8.85 -9.05
CA GLU A 44 -8.67 10.13 -8.49
C GLU A 44 -7.16 10.33 -8.62
N ASN A 45 -6.44 9.26 -8.92
CA ASN A 45 -4.97 9.23 -9.02
C ASN A 45 -4.31 9.80 -7.76
N CYS A 46 -4.76 9.32 -6.61
CA CYS A 46 -4.18 9.73 -5.34
C CYS A 46 -4.15 8.58 -4.35
N THR A 47 -3.21 8.66 -3.42
CA THR A 47 -3.04 7.68 -2.34
C THR A 47 -3.51 8.33 -1.04
N ARG A 48 -4.37 7.62 -0.31
CA ARG A 48 -4.93 8.08 0.97
C ARG A 48 -4.47 7.15 2.08
N ASP A 49 -4.39 7.70 3.30
CA ASP A 49 -4.06 6.89 4.46
C ASP A 49 -5.30 6.13 4.96
N PHE A 50 -5.14 5.43 6.09
CA PHE A 50 -6.24 4.66 6.69
C PHE A 50 -7.44 5.55 7.04
N TYR A 51 -7.20 6.81 7.37
CA TYR A 51 -8.26 7.74 7.76
C TYR A 51 -8.86 8.49 6.57
N GLY A 52 -8.42 8.19 5.36
CA GLY A 52 -8.94 8.84 4.16
C GLY A 52 -8.25 10.14 3.79
N LYS A 53 -7.21 10.51 4.50
CA LYS A 53 -6.44 11.73 4.21
C LYS A 53 -5.55 11.50 2.98
N ILE A 54 -5.56 12.44 2.05
CA ILE A 54 -4.70 12.35 0.87
C ILE A 54 -3.24 12.54 1.28
N LEU A 55 -2.41 11.53 0.99
CA LEU A 55 -0.99 11.58 1.31
C LEU A 55 -0.18 12.10 0.13
N SER A 56 -0.57 11.72 -1.08
CA SER A 56 0.14 12.15 -2.28
C SER A 56 -0.71 11.89 -3.51
N ARG A 57 -0.34 12.51 -4.62
CA ARG A 57 -0.91 12.19 -5.91
C ARG A 57 -0.10 11.06 -6.52
N GLY A 58 -0.79 10.20 -7.28
CA GLY A 58 -0.17 9.03 -7.88
C GLY A 58 -0.14 7.85 -6.93
N ASP A 59 0.47 6.76 -7.38
CA ASP A 59 0.52 5.49 -6.64
C ASP A 59 1.77 5.45 -5.77
N THR A 60 1.58 5.67 -4.47
CA THR A 60 2.67 5.58 -3.49
C THR A 60 2.39 4.50 -2.44
N THR A 61 1.61 3.48 -2.80
CA THR A 61 1.27 2.40 -1.87
C THR A 61 2.50 1.65 -1.37
N GLN A 62 3.51 1.47 -2.22
CA GLN A 62 4.76 0.83 -1.78
C GLN A 62 5.45 1.66 -0.71
N ALA A 63 5.44 2.98 -0.85
CA ALA A 63 6.06 3.87 0.15
C ALA A 63 5.35 3.76 1.50
N LEU A 64 4.03 3.53 1.50
CA LEU A 64 3.30 3.33 2.74
C LEU A 64 3.84 2.12 3.52
N VAL A 65 4.09 1.02 2.81
CA VAL A 65 4.60 -0.19 3.44
C VAL A 65 6.00 0.04 4.01
N TYR A 66 6.89 0.67 3.25
CA TYR A 66 8.26 0.95 3.71
C TYR A 66 8.26 1.92 4.89
N ASN A 67 7.45 2.98 4.83
CA ASN A 67 7.42 3.99 5.89
C ASN A 67 6.93 3.42 7.21
N THR A 68 5.99 2.48 7.17
CA THR A 68 5.48 1.84 8.38
C THR A 68 6.61 1.09 9.10
N GLN A 69 7.48 0.42 8.37
CA GLN A 69 8.59 -0.29 8.98
C GLN A 69 9.59 0.68 9.60
N GLN A 70 9.83 1.82 8.97
CA GLN A 70 10.75 2.82 9.51
C GLN A 70 10.21 3.45 10.79
N LYS A 71 8.91 3.63 10.88
CA LYS A 71 8.27 4.22 12.06
C LYS A 71 8.25 3.26 13.25
N ALA A 72 8.48 2.00 13.03
CA ALA A 72 8.47 1.01 14.11
C ALA A 72 9.70 1.08 15.02
N ASN A 73 10.64 1.91 14.68
CA ASN A 73 11.84 2.10 15.50
C ASN A 73 11.62 3.13 16.59
#